data_485e98e828987ee7ffb0afea175026c6
#
_entry.id   485e98e828987ee7ffb0afea175026c6
#
_cell.length_a   1.000
_cell.length_b   1.000
_cell.length_c   1.000
_cell.angle_alpha   90.00
_cell.angle_beta   90.00
_cell.angle_gamma   90.00
#
_symmetry.space_group_name_H-M   'P 1'
#
loop_
_entity.id
_entity.type
_entity.pdbx_description
1 polymer ?
#
loop_
_entity_poly.entity_id
_entity_poly.type
_entity_poly.pdbx_seq_one_letter_code
_entity_poly.pdbx_strand_id
1 'polypeptide(L)'
;MSSSAVGTYTCKLCQAQVPSDKMRCPKCKNWHLPDKNASSDDEETVLLSDAKLAEIERYKTGMLDAVFGGGLARTSVSLVAGPPGAGKTTLFLQLADAIIDITNREAMFIANEQGPEEIKETARRIKIKNMGRIRVVKAMGGLKSDLGALILRYQPGLMILDSLTKLTGDDPNLGLMVCERLKSYTVELKAPSLIVNQINKDGDHAGIMKLQHAVDATFFLEKDDSDGERFFCSTKNRFGESPVGVKLLMTPADHPEYPGKLILSPRQDDDTDELDEDDGPINSFGSEDVS
;
A
#
# COMPACT_ATOMS: atom_id res chain seq x y z
N MET A 1 24.97 11.03 26.57
CA MET A 1 23.53 11.33 26.69
C MET A 1 23.39 12.80 26.99
N SER A 2 23.26 13.65 25.99
CA SER A 2 23.05 15.08 26.14
C SER A 2 21.55 15.32 26.18
N SER A 3 21.03 15.67 27.37
CA SER A 3 19.66 16.16 27.53
C SER A 3 19.58 17.53 26.87
N SER A 4 18.94 17.60 25.69
CA SER A 4 18.56 18.89 25.12
C SER A 4 17.58 19.56 26.08
N ALA A 5 17.95 20.72 26.61
CA ALA A 5 17.11 21.52 27.48
C ALA A 5 15.87 21.96 26.66
N VAL A 6 14.70 21.45 27.06
CA VAL A 6 13.41 21.89 26.48
C VAL A 6 13.23 23.37 26.84
N GLY A 7 13.17 24.23 25.85
CA GLY A 7 12.91 25.67 26.04
C GLY A 7 11.54 25.89 26.69
N THR A 8 11.32 27.06 27.27
CA THR A 8 10.00 27.45 27.81
C THR A 8 9.55 28.78 27.18
N TYR A 9 8.24 28.99 27.09
CA TYR A 9 7.61 30.21 26.69
C TYR A 9 6.58 30.65 27.74
N THR A 10 6.25 31.94 27.77
CA THR A 10 5.30 32.50 28.75
C THR A 10 3.89 32.53 28.16
N CYS A 11 2.93 31.94 28.87
CA CYS A 11 1.52 31.97 28.48
C CYS A 11 0.97 33.37 28.44
N LYS A 12 0.49 33.83 27.30
CA LYS A 12 -0.05 35.19 27.14
C LYS A 12 -1.31 35.48 27.97
N LEU A 13 -2.05 34.43 28.36
CA LEU A 13 -3.29 34.58 29.11
C LEU A 13 -3.09 34.53 30.64
N CYS A 14 -2.26 33.63 31.15
CA CYS A 14 -2.10 33.41 32.60
C CYS A 14 -0.67 33.59 33.11
N GLN A 15 0.25 34.04 32.25
CA GLN A 15 1.67 34.30 32.54
C GLN A 15 2.47 33.10 33.08
N ALA A 16 1.92 31.88 32.97
CA ALA A 16 2.63 30.69 33.39
C ALA A 16 3.74 30.33 32.39
N GLN A 17 4.86 29.82 32.90
CA GLN A 17 5.91 29.22 32.06
C GLN A 17 5.43 27.89 31.51
N VAL A 18 5.50 27.69 30.21
CA VAL A 18 5.03 26.50 29.51
C VAL A 18 6.21 25.91 28.76
N PRO A 19 6.46 24.58 28.86
CA PRO A 19 7.47 23.91 28.05
C PRO A 19 7.18 24.09 26.56
N SER A 20 8.22 24.32 25.75
CA SER A 20 8.08 24.58 24.30
C SER A 20 7.51 23.39 23.51
N ASP A 21 7.54 22.19 24.07
CA ASP A 21 6.90 20.98 23.53
C ASP A 21 5.38 20.92 23.75
N LYS A 22 4.81 21.85 24.52
CA LYS A 22 3.38 21.90 24.84
C LYS A 22 2.66 23.01 24.07
N MET A 23 1.80 22.67 23.17
CA MET A 23 0.92 23.63 22.47
C MET A 23 -0.24 24.16 23.32
N ARG A 24 -0.47 23.57 24.50
CA ARG A 24 -1.56 23.94 25.41
C ARG A 24 -1.03 24.25 26.80
N CYS A 25 -1.40 25.41 27.34
CA CYS A 25 -0.99 25.80 28.67
C CYS A 25 -1.52 24.82 29.72
N PRO A 26 -0.68 24.19 30.56
CA PRO A 26 -1.14 23.25 31.59
C PRO A 26 -1.97 23.93 32.68
N LYS A 27 -1.78 25.25 32.91
CA LYS A 27 -2.48 26.01 33.95
C LYS A 27 -3.87 26.47 33.51
N CYS A 28 -3.97 27.22 32.40
CA CYS A 28 -5.26 27.79 31.96
C CYS A 28 -5.90 27.02 30.79
N LYS A 29 -5.27 25.97 30.30
CA LYS A 29 -5.73 25.13 29.19
C LYS A 29 -5.90 25.84 27.84
N ASN A 30 -5.45 27.11 27.75
CA ASN A 30 -5.51 27.86 26.50
C ASN A 30 -4.47 27.35 25.49
N TRP A 31 -4.80 27.43 24.20
CA TRP A 31 -3.89 27.10 23.13
C TRP A 31 -2.92 28.26 22.90
N HIS A 32 -1.68 27.92 22.61
CA HIS A 32 -0.65 28.87 22.22
C HIS A 32 -0.41 28.76 20.73
N LEU A 33 -0.61 29.86 20.04
CA LEU A 33 -0.10 30.02 18.70
C LEU A 33 1.34 30.53 18.81
N PRO A 34 2.31 29.98 18.08
CA PRO A 34 3.66 30.51 18.00
C PRO A 34 3.63 31.99 17.63
N ASP A 35 4.54 32.76 18.15
CA ASP A 35 4.65 34.20 17.78
C ASP A 35 4.99 34.33 16.29
N LYS A 36 4.21 35.13 15.56
CA LYS A 36 4.45 35.42 14.13
C LYS A 36 5.82 36.04 13.85
N ASN A 37 6.56 36.43 14.89
CA ASN A 37 7.89 37.05 14.81
C ASN A 37 9.01 36.11 15.27
N ALA A 38 8.76 34.85 15.55
CA ALA A 38 9.84 33.88 15.60
C ALA A 38 10.43 33.82 14.18
N SER A 39 11.69 34.25 14.04
CA SER A 39 12.43 34.12 12.78
C SER A 39 12.38 32.66 12.35
N SER A 40 11.47 32.38 11.48
CA SER A 40 11.27 31.02 10.94
C SER A 40 12.11 30.96 9.68
N ASP A 41 13.19 30.24 9.77
CA ASP A 41 13.58 29.39 8.65
C ASP A 41 12.53 28.28 8.61
N ASP A 42 11.25 28.66 8.37
CA ASP A 42 10.12 27.72 8.29
C ASP A 42 10.15 27.02 6.93
N GLU A 43 11.11 26.10 6.75
CA GLU A 43 11.04 25.09 5.68
C GLU A 43 9.80 24.16 5.85
N GLU A 44 9.10 24.24 6.98
CA GLU A 44 7.97 23.38 7.30
C GLU A 44 6.62 23.83 6.71
N THR A 45 6.50 25.09 6.27
CA THR A 45 5.24 25.62 5.73
C THR A 45 5.45 26.25 4.35
N VAL A 46 4.54 25.93 3.44
CA VAL A 46 4.51 26.50 2.09
C VAL A 46 3.09 26.97 1.76
N LEU A 47 2.96 28.12 1.09
CA LEU A 47 1.66 28.52 0.55
C LEU A 47 1.24 27.54 -0.55
N LEU A 48 -0.03 27.18 -0.58
CA LEU A 48 -0.54 26.25 -1.58
C LEU A 48 -0.28 26.72 -3.02
N SER A 49 -0.33 28.03 -3.28
CA SER A 49 0.03 28.65 -4.56
C SER A 49 1.49 28.41 -4.96
N ASP A 50 2.38 28.27 -3.98
CA ASP A 50 3.82 28.13 -4.18
C ASP A 50 4.26 26.68 -4.15
N ALA A 51 3.33 25.77 -3.79
CA ALA A 51 3.57 24.34 -3.80
C ALA A 51 3.83 23.86 -5.22
N LYS A 52 4.97 23.21 -5.42
CA LYS A 52 5.30 22.60 -6.72
C LYS A 52 4.42 21.40 -6.94
N LEU A 53 3.72 21.34 -8.08
CA LEU A 53 3.05 20.14 -8.54
C LEU A 53 4.13 19.11 -8.87
N ALA A 54 4.23 18.07 -8.05
CA ALA A 54 5.09 16.94 -8.35
C ALA A 54 4.31 15.97 -9.26
N GLU A 55 4.89 15.63 -10.40
CA GLU A 55 4.38 14.52 -11.19
C GLU A 55 4.49 13.22 -10.40
N ILE A 56 3.41 12.44 -10.41
CA ILE A 56 3.42 11.12 -9.79
C ILE A 56 4.21 10.18 -10.69
N GLU A 57 5.46 9.91 -10.29
CA GLU A 57 6.29 8.93 -10.99
C GLU A 57 5.69 7.52 -10.84
N ARG A 58 5.54 6.79 -11.95
CA ARG A 58 4.92 5.45 -11.98
C ARG A 58 5.79 4.45 -12.72
N TYR A 59 5.73 3.21 -12.27
CA TYR A 59 6.25 2.07 -13.02
C TYR A 59 5.13 1.51 -13.90
N LYS A 60 5.40 1.44 -15.20
CA LYS A 60 4.49 0.82 -16.17
C LYS A 60 4.70 -0.69 -16.11
N THR A 61 3.77 -1.39 -15.51
CA THR A 61 3.83 -2.84 -15.28
C THR A 61 3.03 -3.65 -16.31
N GLY A 62 2.38 -2.95 -17.25
CA GLY A 62 1.61 -3.58 -18.32
C GLY A 62 0.16 -3.85 -17.92
N MET A 63 -0.21 -5.12 -17.76
CA MET A 63 -1.61 -5.55 -17.63
C MET A 63 -2.39 -4.91 -16.44
N LEU A 64 -1.71 -4.45 -15.41
CA LEU A 64 -2.35 -3.87 -14.22
C LEU A 64 -2.30 -2.33 -14.18
N ASP A 65 -1.75 -1.69 -15.21
CA ASP A 65 -1.55 -0.25 -15.19
C ASP A 65 -2.87 0.52 -15.01
N ALA A 66 -3.97 0.06 -15.62
CA ALA A 66 -5.28 0.67 -15.45
C ALA A 66 -5.73 0.65 -13.98
N VAL A 67 -5.64 -0.51 -13.32
CA VAL A 67 -6.04 -0.68 -11.92
C VAL A 67 -5.15 0.14 -10.98
N PHE A 68 -3.87 0.31 -11.32
CA PHE A 68 -2.94 1.15 -10.57
C PHE A 68 -3.09 2.66 -10.86
N GLY A 69 -4.02 3.05 -11.73
CA GLY A 69 -4.21 4.47 -12.09
C GLY A 69 -3.17 4.98 -13.08
N GLY A 70 -2.83 4.16 -14.04
CA GLY A 70 -1.85 4.45 -15.09
C GLY A 70 -0.43 3.95 -14.78
N GLY A 71 -0.29 3.02 -13.87
CA GLY A 71 0.96 2.39 -13.42
C GLY A 71 1.19 2.50 -11.93
N LEU A 72 2.02 1.62 -11.36
CA LEU A 72 2.30 1.55 -9.94
C LEU A 72 3.10 2.79 -9.49
N ALA A 73 2.49 3.64 -8.65
CA ALA A 73 3.14 4.84 -8.15
C ALA A 73 4.36 4.49 -7.27
N ARG A 74 5.50 5.12 -7.55
CA ARG A 74 6.80 4.80 -6.92
C ARG A 74 6.83 5.04 -5.42
N THR A 75 5.95 5.89 -4.91
CA THR A 75 5.86 6.24 -3.49
C THR A 75 4.62 5.65 -2.83
N SER A 76 3.95 4.65 -3.46
CA SER A 76 2.75 4.04 -2.93
C SER A 76 3.03 2.93 -1.93
N VAL A 77 2.28 2.94 -0.84
CA VAL A 77 2.06 1.76 0.00
C VAL A 77 0.68 1.23 -0.31
N SER A 78 0.61 0.00 -0.80
CA SER A 78 -0.63 -0.61 -1.26
C SER A 78 -0.94 -1.88 -0.47
N LEU A 79 -2.17 -1.99 0.00
CA LEU A 79 -2.70 -3.21 0.60
C LEU A 79 -3.31 -4.07 -0.50
N VAL A 80 -2.97 -5.35 -0.54
CA VAL A 80 -3.58 -6.32 -1.46
C VAL A 80 -4.22 -7.42 -0.64
N ALA A 81 -5.53 -7.51 -0.74
CA ALA A 81 -6.33 -8.49 -0.03
C ALA A 81 -6.87 -9.55 -0.99
N GLY A 82 -7.23 -10.71 -0.46
CA GLY A 82 -7.85 -11.78 -1.24
C GLY A 82 -7.70 -13.14 -0.57
N PRO A 83 -8.56 -14.12 -0.95
CA PRO A 83 -8.57 -15.44 -0.34
C PRO A 83 -7.27 -16.22 -0.61
N PRO A 84 -6.96 -17.23 0.19
CA PRO A 84 -5.90 -18.18 -0.11
C PRO A 84 -6.12 -18.82 -1.50
N GLY A 85 -5.03 -19.02 -2.25
CA GLY A 85 -5.11 -19.62 -3.59
C GLY A 85 -5.56 -18.69 -4.72
N ALA A 86 -5.90 -17.42 -4.45
CA ALA A 86 -6.25 -16.46 -5.50
C ALA A 86 -5.10 -16.14 -6.48
N GLY A 87 -3.85 -16.44 -6.11
CA GLY A 87 -2.68 -16.19 -6.97
C GLY A 87 -1.86 -14.95 -6.58
N LYS A 88 -2.01 -14.42 -5.37
CA LYS A 88 -1.29 -13.23 -4.87
C LYS A 88 0.23 -13.35 -5.05
N THR A 89 0.82 -14.45 -4.59
CA THR A 89 2.28 -14.69 -4.72
C THR A 89 2.72 -14.74 -6.18
N THR A 90 1.91 -15.38 -7.05
CA THR A 90 2.17 -15.39 -8.50
C THR A 90 2.17 -13.98 -9.08
N LEU A 91 1.17 -13.18 -8.75
CA LEU A 91 1.05 -11.79 -9.21
C LEU A 91 2.24 -10.95 -8.76
N PHE A 92 2.64 -11.08 -7.50
CA PHE A 92 3.76 -10.31 -6.94
C PHE A 92 5.10 -10.69 -7.53
N LEU A 93 5.32 -11.96 -7.82
CA LEU A 93 6.53 -12.41 -8.52
C LEU A 93 6.59 -11.84 -9.94
N GLN A 94 5.45 -11.78 -10.65
CA GLN A 94 5.37 -11.14 -11.98
C GLN A 94 5.62 -9.63 -11.90
N LEU A 95 5.06 -8.93 -10.90
CA LEU A 95 5.32 -7.51 -10.66
C LEU A 95 6.79 -7.27 -10.28
N ALA A 96 7.37 -8.12 -9.43
CA ALA A 96 8.78 -8.04 -9.07
C ALA A 96 9.68 -8.18 -10.29
N ASP A 97 9.39 -9.14 -11.16
CA ASP A 97 10.14 -9.35 -12.42
C ASP A 97 10.10 -8.10 -13.31
N ALA A 98 8.91 -7.53 -13.52
CA ALA A 98 8.71 -6.32 -14.30
C ALA A 98 9.42 -5.09 -13.68
N ILE A 99 9.31 -4.90 -12.38
CA ILE A 99 9.94 -3.75 -11.68
C ILE A 99 11.48 -3.87 -11.71
N ILE A 100 12.01 -5.07 -11.61
CA ILE A 100 13.47 -5.31 -11.74
C ILE A 100 13.94 -4.91 -13.16
N ASP A 101 13.20 -5.29 -14.20
CA ASP A 101 13.53 -4.90 -15.58
C ASP A 101 13.51 -3.38 -15.77
N ILE A 102 12.52 -2.69 -15.18
CA ILE A 102 12.37 -1.23 -15.27
C ILE A 102 13.45 -0.48 -14.49
N THR A 103 13.75 -0.92 -13.26
CA THR A 103 14.56 -0.15 -12.30
C THR A 103 16.01 -0.54 -12.25
N ASN A 104 16.32 -1.73 -12.74
CA ASN A 104 17.59 -2.40 -12.53
C ASN A 104 17.98 -2.51 -11.03
N ARG A 105 16.98 -2.56 -10.12
CA ARG A 105 17.15 -2.73 -8.66
C ARG A 105 16.59 -4.09 -8.24
N GLU A 106 17.06 -4.64 -7.12
CA GLU A 106 16.50 -5.88 -6.55
C GLU A 106 15.06 -5.65 -6.07
N ALA A 107 14.24 -6.71 -6.08
CA ALA A 107 12.98 -6.74 -5.33
C ALA A 107 13.20 -7.45 -3.99
N MET A 108 12.60 -6.93 -2.90
CA MET A 108 12.66 -7.55 -1.58
C MET A 108 11.32 -8.18 -1.24
N PHE A 109 11.34 -9.50 -1.01
CA PHE A 109 10.18 -10.28 -0.63
C PHE A 109 10.30 -10.68 0.84
N ILE A 110 9.52 -10.07 1.72
CA ILE A 110 9.50 -10.35 3.16
C ILE A 110 8.46 -11.46 3.37
N ALA A 111 8.96 -12.68 3.52
CA ALA A 111 8.16 -13.89 3.55
C ALA A 111 8.01 -14.42 4.97
N ASN A 112 6.78 -14.47 5.45
CA ASN A 112 6.45 -15.07 6.76
C ASN A 112 5.36 -16.14 6.68
N GLU A 113 4.82 -16.37 5.49
CA GLU A 113 3.83 -17.41 5.23
C GLU A 113 4.42 -18.59 4.48
N GLN A 114 5.19 -18.32 3.43
CA GLN A 114 5.85 -19.33 2.60
C GLN A 114 7.38 -19.30 2.82
N GLY A 115 8.00 -20.46 2.75
CA GLY A 115 9.48 -20.53 2.76
C GLY A 115 10.09 -20.05 1.45
N PRO A 116 11.39 -19.65 1.47
CA PRO A 116 12.09 -19.27 0.23
C PRO A 116 12.08 -20.37 -0.84
N GLU A 117 12.06 -21.63 -0.41
CA GLU A 117 12.03 -22.80 -1.27
C GLU A 117 10.71 -22.88 -2.06
N GLU A 118 9.56 -22.62 -1.42
CA GLU A 118 8.23 -22.60 -2.03
C GLU A 118 8.07 -21.40 -2.99
N ILE A 119 8.58 -20.24 -2.59
CA ILE A 119 8.60 -19.04 -3.45
C ILE A 119 9.47 -19.30 -4.68
N LYS A 120 10.63 -19.93 -4.50
CA LYS A 120 11.53 -20.32 -5.60
C LYS A 120 10.86 -21.31 -6.56
N GLU A 121 10.14 -22.30 -6.03
CA GLU A 121 9.41 -23.27 -6.85
C GLU A 121 8.33 -22.59 -7.68
N THR A 122 7.56 -21.67 -7.07
CA THR A 122 6.59 -20.85 -7.80
C THR A 122 7.26 -20.01 -8.88
N ALA A 123 8.36 -19.33 -8.56
CA ALA A 123 9.09 -18.50 -9.50
C ALA A 123 9.64 -19.32 -10.70
N ARG A 124 10.14 -20.52 -10.44
CA ARG A 124 10.58 -21.44 -11.51
C ARG A 124 9.42 -21.88 -12.40
N ARG A 125 8.31 -22.30 -11.78
CA ARG A 125 7.11 -22.76 -12.50
C ARG A 125 6.59 -21.71 -13.46
N ILE A 126 6.55 -20.44 -13.03
CA ILE A 126 6.07 -19.32 -13.85
C ILE A 126 7.18 -18.66 -14.67
N LYS A 127 8.36 -19.25 -14.73
CA LYS A 127 9.53 -18.75 -15.51
C LYS A 127 9.85 -17.28 -15.26
N ILE A 128 10.06 -16.90 -13.98
CA ILE A 128 10.55 -15.56 -13.62
C ILE A 128 11.99 -15.41 -14.13
N LYS A 129 12.25 -14.35 -14.89
CA LYS A 129 13.55 -14.07 -15.52
C LYS A 129 14.59 -13.62 -14.50
N ASN A 130 14.20 -12.68 -13.63
CA ASN A 130 15.06 -12.01 -12.67
C ASN A 130 15.09 -12.69 -11.31
N MET A 131 14.87 -14.00 -11.24
CA MET A 131 14.79 -14.74 -9.97
C MET A 131 16.03 -14.52 -9.09
N GLY A 132 17.22 -14.37 -9.67
CA GLY A 132 18.46 -14.09 -8.95
C GLY A 132 18.54 -12.70 -8.33
N ARG A 133 17.58 -11.82 -8.60
CA ARG A 133 17.47 -10.45 -8.09
C ARG A 133 16.24 -10.26 -7.18
N ILE A 134 15.53 -11.32 -6.84
CA ILE A 134 14.48 -11.34 -5.83
C ILE A 134 15.09 -11.80 -4.51
N ARG A 135 15.23 -10.87 -3.58
CA ARG A 135 15.79 -11.12 -2.25
C ARG A 135 14.70 -11.51 -1.28
N VAL A 136 14.75 -12.73 -0.77
CA VAL A 136 13.77 -13.22 0.21
C VAL A 136 14.30 -13.01 1.63
N VAL A 137 13.56 -12.24 2.44
CA VAL A 137 13.80 -12.07 3.87
C VAL A 137 12.93 -13.08 4.62
N LYS A 138 13.56 -13.99 5.35
CA LYS A 138 12.86 -15.01 6.16
C LYS A 138 12.28 -14.35 7.41
N ALA A 139 10.97 -14.20 7.47
CA ALA A 139 10.25 -13.62 8.61
C ALA A 139 9.39 -14.65 9.36
N MET A 140 9.48 -15.93 9.02
CA MET A 140 8.77 -17.01 9.72
C MET A 140 9.20 -17.10 11.18
N GLY A 141 8.22 -17.05 12.10
CA GLY A 141 8.48 -17.00 13.54
C GLY A 141 8.95 -15.63 14.04
N GLY A 142 8.74 -14.59 13.27
CA GLY A 142 9.11 -13.20 13.55
C GLY A 142 10.39 -12.77 12.85
N LEU A 143 10.56 -11.46 12.70
CA LEU A 143 11.77 -10.88 12.13
C LEU A 143 12.94 -11.03 13.13
N LYS A 144 13.95 -11.78 12.73
CA LYS A 144 15.20 -11.95 13.50
C LYS A 144 16.20 -10.81 13.24
N SER A 145 15.99 -10.05 12.19
CA SER A 145 16.85 -8.95 11.76
C SER A 145 16.07 -7.65 11.75
N ASP A 146 16.76 -6.54 11.93
CA ASP A 146 16.14 -5.22 11.72
C ASP A 146 15.80 -5.06 10.22
N LEU A 147 14.49 -5.08 9.91
CA LEU A 147 13.99 -4.93 8.56
C LEU A 147 14.42 -3.59 7.95
N GLY A 148 14.43 -2.52 8.73
CA GLY A 148 14.88 -1.22 8.28
C GLY A 148 16.34 -1.23 7.83
N ALA A 149 17.21 -1.84 8.62
CA ALA A 149 18.62 -1.99 8.24
C ALA A 149 18.80 -2.81 6.94
N LEU A 150 17.98 -3.84 6.74
CA LEU A 150 18.01 -4.62 5.49
C LEU A 150 17.51 -3.79 4.30
N ILE A 151 16.42 -3.04 4.45
CA ILE A 151 15.88 -2.17 3.40
C ILE A 151 16.92 -1.12 3.00
N LEU A 152 17.51 -0.42 3.96
CA LEU A 152 18.52 0.61 3.70
C LEU A 152 19.80 0.03 3.09
N ARG A 153 20.20 -1.19 3.49
CA ARG A 153 21.35 -1.87 2.93
C ARG A 153 21.19 -2.27 1.47
N TYR A 154 20.04 -2.82 1.11
CA TYR A 154 19.80 -3.38 -0.22
C TYR A 154 19.08 -2.42 -1.18
N GLN A 155 18.47 -1.37 -0.66
CA GLN A 155 17.75 -0.33 -1.42
C GLN A 155 16.86 -0.92 -2.54
N PRO A 156 15.89 -1.79 -2.22
CA PRO A 156 15.10 -2.49 -3.22
C PRO A 156 14.27 -1.51 -4.07
N GLY A 157 13.99 -1.89 -5.31
CA GLY A 157 13.09 -1.16 -6.21
C GLY A 157 11.62 -1.48 -5.98
N LEU A 158 11.34 -2.56 -5.25
CA LEU A 158 10.01 -3.00 -4.82
C LEU A 158 10.12 -3.75 -3.50
N MET A 159 9.22 -3.47 -2.57
CA MET A 159 9.08 -4.21 -1.31
C MET A 159 7.74 -4.96 -1.31
N ILE A 160 7.77 -6.25 -0.97
CA ILE A 160 6.59 -7.11 -0.85
C ILE A 160 6.59 -7.72 0.54
N LEU A 161 5.50 -7.56 1.29
CA LEU A 161 5.30 -8.18 2.60
C LEU A 161 4.16 -9.20 2.50
N ASP A 162 4.48 -10.48 2.64
CA ASP A 162 3.53 -11.60 2.55
C ASP A 162 3.61 -12.50 3.81
N SER A 163 2.73 -12.33 4.77
CA SER A 163 1.60 -11.42 4.89
C SER A 163 1.68 -10.57 6.16
N LEU A 164 0.97 -9.45 6.21
CA LEU A 164 0.93 -8.57 7.38
C LEU A 164 0.31 -9.30 8.58
N THR A 165 -0.81 -9.98 8.39
CA THR A 165 -1.53 -10.76 9.40
C THR A 165 -0.60 -11.73 10.15
N LYS A 166 0.20 -12.50 9.43
CA LYS A 166 1.16 -13.45 10.02
C LYS A 166 2.29 -12.73 10.78
N LEU A 167 2.68 -11.53 10.34
CA LEU A 167 3.76 -10.78 10.98
C LEU A 167 3.30 -10.15 12.31
N THR A 168 2.05 -9.71 12.37
CA THR A 168 1.52 -8.91 13.49
C THR A 168 0.63 -9.72 14.44
N GLY A 169 0.31 -10.98 14.09
CA GLY A 169 -0.59 -11.82 14.90
C GLY A 169 -1.98 -11.21 15.06
N ASP A 170 -2.51 -10.59 14.00
CA ASP A 170 -3.80 -9.89 13.97
C ASP A 170 -3.90 -8.65 14.87
N ASP A 171 -2.79 -8.12 15.41
CA ASP A 171 -2.79 -6.85 16.13
C ASP A 171 -2.87 -5.67 15.16
N PRO A 172 -4.00 -4.92 15.10
CA PRO A 172 -4.17 -3.83 14.16
C PRO A 172 -3.20 -2.67 14.41
N ASN A 173 -2.74 -2.46 15.65
CA ASN A 173 -1.82 -1.36 15.98
C ASN A 173 -0.41 -1.68 15.47
N LEU A 174 0.03 -2.92 15.62
CA LEU A 174 1.28 -3.38 15.00
C LEU A 174 1.19 -3.30 13.48
N GLY A 175 0.04 -3.66 12.90
CA GLY A 175 -0.21 -3.51 11.47
C GLY A 175 -0.05 -2.07 10.98
N LEU A 176 -0.63 -1.11 11.69
CA LEU A 176 -0.47 0.32 11.39
C LEU A 176 0.99 0.75 11.47
N MET A 177 1.71 0.38 12.53
CA MET A 177 3.13 0.71 12.68
C MET A 177 3.98 0.15 11.53
N VAL A 178 3.71 -1.07 11.08
CA VAL A 178 4.41 -1.67 9.93
C VAL A 178 4.12 -0.88 8.65
N CYS A 179 2.85 -0.52 8.39
CA CYS A 179 2.46 0.29 7.24
C CYS A 179 3.16 1.66 7.24
N GLU A 180 3.14 2.38 8.37
CA GLU A 180 3.80 3.68 8.53
C GLU A 180 5.32 3.59 8.32
N ARG A 181 5.93 2.54 8.88
CA ARG A 181 7.37 2.32 8.72
C ARG A 181 7.74 2.01 7.26
N LEU A 182 6.98 1.16 6.59
CA LEU A 182 7.17 0.90 5.18
C LEU A 182 6.95 2.15 4.34
N LYS A 183 5.98 3.00 4.70
CA LYS A 183 5.74 4.26 4.01
C LYS A 183 6.95 5.19 4.05
N SER A 184 7.64 5.30 5.18
CA SER A 184 8.86 6.10 5.29
C SER A 184 9.93 5.61 4.29
N TYR A 185 10.19 4.31 4.24
CA TYR A 185 11.15 3.74 3.28
C TYR A 185 10.69 3.84 1.83
N THR A 186 9.39 3.66 1.58
CA THR A 186 8.79 3.80 0.25
C THR A 186 9.04 5.20 -0.33
N VAL A 187 8.84 6.23 0.46
CA VAL A 187 9.07 7.63 0.07
C VAL A 187 10.56 7.90 -0.11
N GLU A 188 11.41 7.50 0.85
CA GLU A 188 12.85 7.73 0.83
C GLU A 188 13.52 7.07 -0.38
N LEU A 189 13.18 5.82 -0.66
CA LEU A 189 13.79 5.03 -1.73
C LEU A 189 13.09 5.20 -3.08
N LYS A 190 11.95 5.88 -3.13
CA LYS A 190 11.04 5.91 -4.28
C LYS A 190 10.79 4.49 -4.81
N ALA A 191 10.43 3.59 -3.91
CA ALA A 191 10.22 2.17 -4.16
C ALA A 191 8.88 1.74 -3.55
N PRO A 192 7.89 1.31 -4.35
CA PRO A 192 6.57 0.96 -3.84
C PRO A 192 6.62 -0.23 -2.89
N SER A 193 5.65 -0.26 -1.97
CA SER A 193 5.43 -1.37 -1.05
C SER A 193 4.08 -2.02 -1.32
N LEU A 194 4.07 -3.33 -1.51
CA LEU A 194 2.87 -4.15 -1.62
C LEU A 194 2.74 -5.00 -0.35
N ILE A 195 1.65 -4.85 0.37
CA ILE A 195 1.40 -5.53 1.64
C ILE A 195 0.23 -6.49 1.44
N VAL A 196 0.47 -7.78 1.66
CA VAL A 196 -0.60 -8.78 1.64
C VAL A 196 -1.32 -8.78 2.96
N ASN A 197 -2.64 -8.70 2.90
CA ASN A 197 -3.52 -9.02 4.03
C ASN A 197 -4.44 -10.17 3.63
N GLN A 198 -4.47 -11.23 4.43
CA GLN A 198 -5.39 -12.34 4.20
C GLN A 198 -6.77 -11.97 4.72
N ILE A 199 -7.79 -12.27 3.93
CA ILE A 199 -9.19 -12.17 4.33
C ILE A 199 -9.67 -13.59 4.60
N ASN A 200 -10.22 -13.82 5.79
CA ASN A 200 -10.94 -15.04 6.08
C ASN A 200 -12.26 -15.05 5.30
N LYS A 201 -12.79 -16.26 4.98
CA LYS A 201 -14.05 -16.41 4.24
C LYS A 201 -15.25 -15.68 4.87
N ASP A 202 -15.18 -15.39 6.16
CA ASP A 202 -16.23 -14.69 6.92
C ASP A 202 -16.07 -13.15 6.88
N GLY A 203 -15.11 -12.63 6.07
CA GLY A 203 -14.96 -11.22 5.79
C GLY A 203 -14.73 -10.35 7.03
N ASP A 204 -13.65 -10.56 7.79
CA ASP A 204 -13.30 -9.64 8.86
C ASP A 204 -12.82 -8.30 8.26
N HIS A 205 -13.80 -7.49 7.83
CA HIS A 205 -13.58 -6.18 7.24
C HIS A 205 -13.04 -5.16 8.26
N ALA A 206 -13.23 -5.37 9.56
CA ALA A 206 -12.88 -4.39 10.58
C ALA A 206 -11.37 -4.16 10.68
N GLY A 207 -10.55 -5.21 10.61
CA GLY A 207 -9.09 -5.10 10.59
C GLY A 207 -8.58 -4.42 9.32
N ILE A 208 -9.17 -4.75 8.18
CA ILE A 208 -8.83 -4.15 6.88
C ILE A 208 -9.17 -2.66 6.84
N MET A 209 -10.34 -2.25 7.35
CA MET A 209 -10.77 -0.85 7.36
C MET A 209 -9.77 0.07 8.07
N LYS A 210 -9.21 -0.34 9.20
CA LYS A 210 -8.18 0.43 9.90
C LYS A 210 -6.91 0.58 9.05
N LEU A 211 -6.47 -0.50 8.42
CA LEU A 211 -5.27 -0.51 7.57
C LEU A 211 -5.46 0.29 6.29
N GLN A 212 -6.68 0.31 5.73
CA GLN A 212 -6.99 1.11 4.54
C GLN A 212 -6.71 2.60 4.73
N HIS A 213 -6.85 3.13 5.96
CA HIS A 213 -6.53 4.53 6.24
C HIS A 213 -5.02 4.80 6.23
N ALA A 214 -4.21 3.82 6.57
CA ALA A 214 -2.74 3.94 6.63
C ALA A 214 -2.05 3.76 5.27
N VAL A 215 -2.73 3.16 4.29
CA VAL A 215 -2.17 2.89 2.96
C VAL A 215 -2.71 3.86 1.91
N ASP A 216 -2.01 3.98 0.79
CA ASP A 216 -2.39 4.88 -0.30
C ASP A 216 -3.38 4.24 -1.27
N ALA A 217 -3.31 2.92 -1.44
CA ALA A 217 -4.24 2.17 -2.28
C ALA A 217 -4.60 0.82 -1.63
N THR A 218 -5.79 0.32 -1.97
CA THR A 218 -6.27 -1.00 -1.56
C THR A 218 -6.79 -1.73 -2.79
N PHE A 219 -6.29 -2.93 -2.98
CA PHE A 219 -6.65 -3.81 -4.08
C PHE A 219 -7.18 -5.13 -3.56
N PHE A 220 -8.06 -5.73 -4.32
CA PHE A 220 -8.57 -7.08 -4.06
C PHE A 220 -8.23 -7.98 -5.24
N LEU A 221 -7.77 -9.19 -4.93
CA LEU A 221 -7.61 -10.26 -5.89
C LEU A 221 -8.55 -11.38 -5.48
N GLU A 222 -9.64 -11.50 -6.20
CA GLU A 222 -10.66 -12.52 -6.01
C GLU A 222 -10.50 -13.64 -7.04
N LYS A 223 -11.00 -14.82 -6.72
CA LYS A 223 -11.06 -15.95 -7.61
C LYS A 223 -12.52 -16.36 -7.74
N ASP A 224 -13.01 -16.44 -8.96
CA ASP A 224 -14.28 -17.07 -9.25
C ASP A 224 -14.08 -18.58 -9.23
N ASP A 225 -14.84 -19.28 -8.38
CA ASP A 225 -14.74 -20.72 -8.25
C ASP A 225 -15.49 -21.46 -9.39
N SER A 226 -16.35 -20.78 -10.15
CA SER A 226 -17.14 -21.36 -11.24
C SER A 226 -16.33 -21.58 -12.52
N ASP A 227 -15.53 -20.60 -12.92
CA ASP A 227 -14.76 -20.60 -14.18
C ASP A 227 -13.24 -20.53 -13.97
N GLY A 228 -12.82 -20.28 -12.72
CA GLY A 228 -11.41 -20.14 -12.36
C GLY A 228 -10.80 -18.82 -12.79
N GLU A 229 -11.58 -17.87 -13.29
CA GLU A 229 -11.15 -16.50 -13.53
C GLU A 229 -10.77 -15.79 -12.22
N ARG A 230 -10.00 -14.74 -12.32
CA ARG A 230 -9.66 -13.87 -11.19
C ARG A 230 -10.05 -12.46 -11.54
N PHE A 231 -10.47 -11.74 -10.53
CA PHE A 231 -10.77 -10.33 -10.65
C PHE A 231 -9.83 -9.53 -9.75
N PHE A 232 -9.05 -8.64 -10.35
CA PHE A 232 -8.16 -7.74 -9.61
C PHE A 232 -8.70 -6.33 -9.71
N CYS A 233 -9.09 -5.75 -8.59
CA CYS A 233 -9.72 -4.43 -8.56
C CYS A 233 -9.16 -3.53 -7.47
N SER A 234 -9.25 -2.22 -7.71
CA SER A 234 -9.01 -1.19 -6.69
C SER A 234 -10.31 -0.84 -5.99
N THR A 235 -10.27 -0.70 -4.66
CA THR A 235 -11.39 -0.13 -3.87
C THR A 235 -11.02 1.22 -3.29
N LYS A 236 -9.73 1.52 -3.26
CA LYS A 236 -9.17 2.81 -2.89
C LYS A 236 -7.89 3.01 -3.69
N ASN A 237 -7.73 4.19 -4.29
CA ASN A 237 -6.48 4.55 -4.97
C ASN A 237 -6.29 6.07 -4.93
N ARG A 238 -5.29 6.54 -4.18
CA ARG A 238 -4.94 7.97 -4.13
C ARG A 238 -4.24 8.46 -5.39
N PHE A 239 -3.79 7.54 -6.23
CA PHE A 239 -3.00 7.84 -7.42
C PHE A 239 -3.77 7.65 -8.73
N GLY A 240 -5.06 7.30 -8.67
CA GLY A 240 -5.89 7.07 -9.84
C GLY A 240 -7.35 6.85 -9.49
N GLU A 241 -8.13 6.54 -10.51
CA GLU A 241 -9.55 6.23 -10.36
C GLU A 241 -9.76 4.96 -9.52
N SER A 242 -10.90 4.93 -8.82
CA SER A 242 -11.35 3.78 -8.04
C SER A 242 -12.87 3.87 -7.88
N PRO A 243 -13.63 2.78 -8.08
CA PRO A 243 -13.13 1.42 -8.39
C PRO A 243 -12.74 1.24 -9.87
N VAL A 244 -11.66 0.50 -10.10
CA VAL A 244 -11.24 0.02 -11.42
C VAL A 244 -10.82 -1.43 -11.27
N GLY A 245 -11.22 -2.30 -12.18
CA GLY A 245 -10.90 -3.72 -12.12
C GLY A 245 -10.54 -4.32 -13.48
N VAL A 246 -9.85 -5.45 -13.45
CA VAL A 246 -9.53 -6.25 -14.62
C VAL A 246 -9.76 -7.72 -14.34
N LYS A 247 -10.24 -8.44 -15.34
CA LYS A 247 -10.33 -9.90 -15.31
C LYS A 247 -8.98 -10.50 -15.68
N LEU A 248 -8.53 -11.47 -14.91
CA LEU A 248 -7.28 -12.19 -15.09
C LEU A 248 -7.55 -13.68 -15.21
N LEU A 249 -6.79 -14.35 -16.06
CA LEU A 249 -6.80 -15.80 -16.21
C LEU A 249 -5.47 -16.38 -15.71
N MET A 250 -5.53 -17.44 -14.92
CA MET A 250 -4.36 -18.25 -14.58
C MET A 250 -4.12 -19.25 -15.71
N THR A 251 -3.03 -19.08 -16.43
CA THR A 251 -2.68 -20.00 -17.51
C THR A 251 -2.31 -21.38 -16.96
N PRO A 252 -2.52 -22.46 -17.73
CA PRO A 252 -2.02 -23.79 -17.38
C PRO A 252 -0.50 -23.82 -17.16
N ALA A 253 -0.03 -24.76 -16.35
CA ALA A 253 1.39 -24.90 -16.05
C ALA A 253 2.25 -25.28 -17.28
N ASP A 254 1.65 -25.88 -18.27
CA ASP A 254 2.25 -26.30 -19.55
C ASP A 254 2.03 -25.28 -20.68
N HIS A 255 1.44 -24.12 -20.39
CA HIS A 255 1.25 -23.08 -21.40
C HIS A 255 2.61 -22.70 -22.04
N PRO A 256 2.74 -22.67 -23.37
CA PRO A 256 4.04 -22.56 -24.05
C PRO A 256 4.76 -21.25 -23.74
N GLU A 257 4.02 -20.14 -23.65
CA GLU A 257 4.58 -18.80 -23.48
C GLU A 257 4.48 -18.29 -22.02
N TYR A 258 3.35 -18.54 -21.35
CA TYR A 258 3.04 -18.01 -20.03
C TYR A 258 2.68 -19.11 -19.02
N PRO A 259 3.55 -20.06 -18.71
CA PRO A 259 3.22 -21.21 -17.86
C PRO A 259 2.83 -20.78 -16.44
N GLY A 260 1.60 -21.08 -16.04
CA GLY A 260 1.07 -20.81 -14.71
C GLY A 260 1.06 -19.33 -14.29
N LYS A 261 1.10 -18.41 -15.25
CA LYS A 261 1.06 -16.95 -15.01
C LYS A 261 -0.36 -16.42 -14.96
N LEU A 262 -0.53 -15.28 -14.33
CA LEU A 262 -1.71 -14.45 -14.50
C LEU A 262 -1.54 -13.58 -15.75
N ILE A 263 -2.51 -13.61 -16.63
CA ILE A 263 -2.60 -12.77 -17.83
C ILE A 263 -3.96 -12.08 -17.85
N LEU A 264 -4.11 -11.02 -18.62
CA LEU A 264 -5.45 -10.45 -18.85
C LEU A 264 -6.33 -11.52 -19.49
N SER A 265 -7.55 -11.67 -19.00
CA SER A 265 -8.55 -12.52 -19.66
C SER A 265 -8.82 -11.94 -21.05
N PRO A 266 -8.85 -12.77 -22.11
CA PRO A 266 -9.28 -12.31 -23.41
C PRO A 266 -10.68 -11.72 -23.29
N ARG A 267 -10.92 -10.51 -23.84
CA ARG A 267 -12.27 -9.98 -23.92
C ARG A 267 -13.12 -10.97 -24.70
N GLN A 268 -14.21 -11.44 -24.11
CA GLN A 268 -15.31 -12.00 -24.90
C GLN A 268 -16.01 -10.77 -25.51
N ASP A 269 -16.05 -10.69 -26.83
CA ASP A 269 -16.65 -9.57 -27.58
C ASP A 269 -18.19 -9.50 -27.42
N ASP A 270 -18.79 -10.27 -26.51
CA ASP A 270 -20.23 -10.39 -26.30
C ASP A 270 -20.77 -9.62 -25.07
N ASP A 271 -19.94 -8.99 -24.25
CA ASP A 271 -20.41 -8.15 -23.13
C ASP A 271 -20.63 -6.69 -23.61
N THR A 272 -21.46 -6.49 -24.62
CA THR A 272 -22.26 -5.27 -24.76
C THR A 272 -23.44 -5.42 -23.79
N ASP A 273 -23.21 -5.35 -22.50
CA ASP A 273 -24.27 -5.01 -21.58
C ASP A 273 -24.76 -3.61 -21.94
N GLU A 274 -25.89 -3.58 -22.65
CA GLU A 274 -26.76 -2.42 -22.70
C GLU A 274 -26.95 -2.01 -21.25
N LEU A 275 -26.30 -0.93 -20.84
CA LEU A 275 -26.63 -0.23 -19.61
C LEU A 275 -28.07 0.21 -19.81
N ASP A 276 -29.01 -0.50 -19.19
CA ASP A 276 -30.39 -0.04 -19.06
C ASP A 276 -30.35 1.38 -18.48
N GLU A 277 -30.62 2.35 -19.34
CA GLU A 277 -30.82 3.76 -19.01
C GLU A 277 -32.16 3.93 -18.29
N ASP A 278 -32.36 3.27 -17.15
CA ASP A 278 -33.60 3.49 -16.37
C ASP A 278 -33.39 3.31 -14.86
N ASP A 279 -32.48 4.09 -14.29
CA ASP A 279 -32.51 4.41 -12.87
C ASP A 279 -32.26 5.92 -12.71
N GLY A 280 -33.36 6.66 -12.63
CA GLY A 280 -33.36 8.09 -12.36
C GLY A 280 -32.63 8.44 -11.04
N PRO A 281 -32.26 9.72 -10.85
CA PRO A 281 -31.38 10.14 -9.76
C PRO A 281 -32.05 9.89 -8.42
N ILE A 282 -31.37 9.20 -7.53
CA ILE A 282 -31.75 9.05 -6.12
C ILE A 282 -31.61 10.41 -5.43
N ASN A 283 -32.69 11.22 -5.53
CA ASN A 283 -32.92 12.37 -4.68
C ASN A 283 -33.84 11.93 -3.54
N SER A 284 -33.32 11.74 -2.34
CA SER A 284 -34.07 11.99 -1.10
C SER A 284 -33.14 12.05 0.11
N PHE A 285 -32.51 13.19 0.36
CA PHE A 285 -32.28 13.59 1.74
C PHE A 285 -33.55 14.31 2.22
N GLY A 286 -34.36 13.58 2.95
CA GLY A 286 -35.50 14.15 3.67
C GLY A 286 -35.01 15.07 4.77
N SER A 287 -35.36 16.33 4.70
CA SER A 287 -35.35 17.27 5.81
C SER A 287 -36.45 16.89 6.76
N GLU A 288 -36.14 16.35 7.93
CA GLU A 288 -37.11 16.33 9.03
C GLU A 288 -37.00 17.64 9.82
N ASP A 289 -38.08 18.39 9.77
CA ASP A 289 -38.33 19.58 10.58
C ASP A 289 -38.35 19.22 12.06
N VAL A 290 -37.58 19.96 12.86
CA VAL A 290 -37.71 19.99 14.31
C VAL A 290 -38.55 21.21 14.69
N SER A 291 -39.75 20.96 15.09
CA SER A 291 -40.59 21.89 15.86
C SER A 291 -40.40 21.65 17.37
#